data_d50dce7733d793cb048eba73bd80f032
#
_entry.id   d50dce7733d793cb048eba73bd80f032
#
_cell.length_a   1.000
_cell.length_b   1.000
_cell.length_c   1.000
_cell.angle_alpha   90.00
_cell.angle_beta   90.00
_cell.angle_gamma   90.00
#
_symmetry.space_group_name_H-M   'P 1'
#
loop_
_entity.id
_entity.type
_entity.pdbx_description
1 polymer ?
#
loop_
_entity_poly.entity_id
_entity_poly.type
_entity_poly.pdbx_seq_one_letter_code
_entity_poly.pdbx_strand_id
1 'polypeptide(L)'
;LTVFRVISVTTQPVNSQPIAPAAGTFTAIGSTLDGATISYQWQKSENGDGVTYSDISGANTTSYTTPATTYDDDYGDFYQCKLNAVGASEVISSAARLFVQRTINITSQPTNITGAVGGTVSFGVAATTSDNDAGDITFQWQVSITNGSSWSDVSEGTGGTTATYTTPTL
;
A
#
# COMPACT_ATOMS: atom_id res chain seq x y z
N LEU A 1 36.22 -21.12 -31.82
CA LEU A 1 35.92 -20.81 -30.42
C LEU A 1 34.67 -19.94 -30.41
N THR A 2 33.56 -20.44 -29.89
CA THR A 2 32.34 -19.66 -29.72
C THR A 2 32.37 -19.08 -28.31
N VAL A 3 32.44 -17.75 -28.19
CA VAL A 3 32.37 -17.04 -26.91
C VAL A 3 30.94 -16.58 -26.73
N PHE A 4 30.31 -17.03 -25.65
CA PHE A 4 28.97 -16.56 -25.26
C PHE A 4 29.10 -15.37 -24.31
N ARG A 5 28.34 -14.34 -24.56
CA ARG A 5 28.19 -13.22 -23.62
C ARG A 5 27.29 -13.64 -22.45
N VAL A 6 27.64 -13.24 -21.24
CA VAL A 6 26.87 -13.51 -20.03
C VAL A 6 26.45 -12.18 -19.44
N ILE A 7 25.15 -12.06 -19.07
CA ILE A 7 24.62 -10.97 -18.29
C ILE A 7 24.62 -11.39 -16.81
N SER A 8 25.11 -10.52 -15.94
CA SER A 8 25.03 -10.66 -14.49
C SER A 8 24.15 -9.55 -13.93
N VAL A 9 23.14 -9.88 -13.14
CA VAL A 9 22.35 -8.86 -12.41
C VAL A 9 23.15 -8.43 -11.18
N THR A 10 23.61 -7.19 -11.17
CA THR A 10 24.46 -6.62 -10.10
C THR A 10 23.63 -5.94 -9.01
N THR A 11 22.43 -5.46 -9.35
CA THR A 11 21.45 -4.95 -8.40
C THR A 11 20.13 -5.64 -8.63
N GLN A 12 19.62 -6.32 -7.63
CA GLN A 12 18.30 -6.96 -7.66
C GLN A 12 17.25 -5.99 -7.13
N PRO A 13 16.02 -6.02 -7.67
CA PRO A 13 14.93 -5.25 -7.10
C PRO A 13 14.62 -5.72 -5.67
N VAL A 14 14.25 -4.77 -4.83
CA VAL A 14 13.83 -5.00 -3.43
C VAL A 14 12.37 -4.60 -3.26
N ASN A 15 11.71 -5.17 -2.26
CA ASN A 15 10.32 -4.82 -1.94
C ASN A 15 10.16 -3.32 -1.69
N SER A 16 9.05 -2.77 -2.17
CA SER A 16 8.67 -1.37 -2.00
C SER A 16 7.45 -1.26 -1.08
N GLN A 17 7.43 -0.26 -0.18
CA GLN A 17 6.39 -0.08 0.84
C GLN A 17 5.86 1.37 0.86
N PRO A 18 5.24 1.83 -0.23
CA PRO A 18 4.68 3.17 -0.27
C PRO A 18 3.43 3.27 0.62
N ILE A 19 3.18 4.49 1.15
CA ILE A 19 1.88 4.84 1.72
C ILE A 19 1.03 5.41 0.58
N ALA A 20 -0.09 4.77 0.26
CA ALA A 20 -0.98 5.24 -0.79
C ALA A 20 -1.40 6.72 -0.57
N PRO A 21 -1.45 7.53 -1.61
CA PRO A 21 -1.31 7.20 -3.02
C PRO A 21 0.13 7.28 -3.60
N ALA A 22 1.18 7.26 -2.77
CA ALA A 22 2.56 7.35 -3.24
C ALA A 22 2.93 6.14 -4.13
N ALA A 23 3.78 6.38 -5.13
CA ALA A 23 4.26 5.34 -6.03
C ALA A 23 5.33 4.46 -5.39
N GLY A 24 5.38 3.19 -5.78
CA GLY A 24 6.48 2.28 -5.49
C GLY A 24 7.58 2.37 -6.55
N THR A 25 8.84 2.14 -6.17
CA THR A 25 9.98 2.16 -7.11
C THR A 25 10.80 0.89 -6.97
N PHE A 26 11.20 0.32 -8.11
CA PHE A 26 12.02 -0.87 -8.22
C PHE A 26 13.23 -0.58 -9.10
N THR A 27 14.39 -1.19 -8.80
CA THR A 27 15.62 -1.00 -9.56
C THR A 27 16.29 -2.34 -9.83
N ALA A 28 16.69 -2.58 -11.08
CA ALA A 28 17.50 -3.70 -11.51
C ALA A 28 18.66 -3.20 -12.36
N ILE A 29 19.89 -3.62 -12.04
CA ILE A 29 21.08 -3.24 -12.81
C ILE A 29 21.80 -4.51 -13.22
N GLY A 30 22.17 -4.59 -14.48
CA GLY A 30 22.98 -5.66 -15.03
C GLY A 30 24.33 -5.20 -15.53
N SER A 31 25.26 -6.13 -15.69
CA SER A 31 26.54 -5.92 -16.33
C SER A 31 26.87 -7.08 -17.26
N THR A 32 27.74 -6.82 -18.25
CA THR A 32 28.41 -7.82 -19.06
C THR A 32 29.91 -7.65 -18.91
N LEU A 33 30.70 -8.73 -19.05
CA LEU A 33 32.15 -8.66 -18.89
C LEU A 33 32.81 -7.76 -19.94
N ASP A 34 32.23 -7.64 -21.13
CA ASP A 34 32.74 -6.88 -22.26
C ASP A 34 32.11 -5.46 -22.38
N GLY A 35 31.32 -5.05 -21.40
CA GLY A 35 30.70 -3.72 -21.39
C GLY A 35 29.58 -3.52 -22.41
N ALA A 36 29.00 -4.60 -22.95
CA ALA A 36 27.91 -4.49 -23.92
C ALA A 36 26.65 -3.84 -23.32
N THR A 37 25.93 -3.09 -24.16
CA THR A 37 24.67 -2.43 -23.77
C THR A 37 23.61 -3.48 -23.41
N ILE A 38 22.98 -3.27 -22.26
CA ILE A 38 21.85 -4.08 -21.78
C ILE A 38 20.56 -3.30 -22.00
N SER A 39 19.57 -3.96 -22.55
CA SER A 39 18.18 -3.48 -22.58
C SER A 39 17.39 -4.11 -21.44
N TYR A 40 16.42 -3.36 -20.93
CA TYR A 40 15.58 -3.73 -19.80
C TYR A 40 14.13 -3.78 -20.23
N GLN A 41 13.33 -4.63 -19.61
CA GLN A 41 11.88 -4.65 -19.72
C GLN A 41 11.29 -5.10 -18.40
N TRP A 42 10.58 -4.18 -17.73
CA TRP A 42 9.88 -4.51 -16.50
C TRP A 42 8.58 -5.25 -16.78
N GLN A 43 8.27 -6.15 -15.86
CA GLN A 43 7.06 -6.96 -15.88
C GLN A 43 6.34 -6.88 -14.54
N LYS A 44 5.01 -6.98 -14.58
CA LYS A 44 4.12 -7.06 -13.41
C LYS A 44 3.46 -8.43 -13.39
N SER A 45 3.37 -9.07 -12.21
CA SER A 45 2.48 -10.19 -11.96
C SER A 45 1.17 -9.64 -11.44
N GLU A 46 0.12 -9.75 -12.24
CA GLU A 46 -1.22 -9.38 -11.84
C GLU A 46 -1.78 -10.43 -10.89
N ASN A 47 -2.64 -10.01 -9.96
CA ASN A 47 -3.23 -10.84 -8.91
C ASN A 47 -2.26 -11.34 -7.82
N GLY A 48 -1.05 -10.80 -7.74
CA GLY A 48 -0.12 -11.11 -6.66
C GLY A 48 0.33 -12.58 -6.60
N ASP A 49 0.19 -13.36 -7.69
CA ASP A 49 0.54 -14.78 -7.73
C ASP A 49 2.06 -15.01 -7.83
N GLY A 50 2.82 -14.01 -8.31
CA GLY A 50 4.27 -14.11 -8.50
C GLY A 50 4.70 -15.17 -9.53
N VAL A 51 3.80 -15.64 -10.37
CA VAL A 51 4.01 -16.72 -11.34
C VAL A 51 3.81 -16.23 -12.77
N THR A 52 2.69 -15.56 -13.05
CA THR A 52 2.37 -15.08 -14.39
C THR A 52 2.73 -13.60 -14.51
N TYR A 53 3.62 -13.26 -15.43
CA TYR A 53 4.11 -11.90 -15.62
C TYR A 53 3.79 -11.37 -17.01
N SER A 54 3.36 -10.10 -17.07
CA SER A 54 3.10 -9.36 -18.32
C SER A 54 4.04 -8.17 -18.42
N ASP A 55 4.51 -7.86 -19.65
CA ASP A 55 5.38 -6.71 -19.90
C ASP A 55 4.64 -5.40 -19.64
N ILE A 56 5.28 -4.49 -18.89
CA ILE A 56 4.76 -3.14 -18.65
C ILE A 56 5.20 -2.26 -19.81
N SER A 57 4.25 -1.73 -20.57
CA SER A 57 4.53 -0.90 -21.75
C SER A 57 5.37 0.32 -21.38
N GLY A 58 6.48 0.52 -22.09
CA GLY A 58 7.39 1.65 -21.92
C GLY A 58 8.32 1.57 -20.70
N ALA A 59 8.24 0.53 -19.88
CA ALA A 59 9.09 0.34 -18.70
C ALA A 59 10.40 -0.38 -19.10
N ASN A 60 11.32 0.35 -19.73
CA ASN A 60 12.52 -0.19 -20.37
C ASN A 60 13.83 0.42 -19.85
N THR A 61 13.83 0.96 -18.65
CA THR A 61 15.02 1.51 -17.99
C THR A 61 15.44 0.66 -16.79
N THR A 62 16.57 0.98 -16.17
CA THR A 62 17.08 0.30 -14.97
C THR A 62 16.15 0.42 -13.76
N SER A 63 15.24 1.39 -13.75
CA SER A 63 14.26 1.60 -12.68
C SER A 63 12.85 1.70 -13.24
N TYR A 64 11.90 1.16 -12.50
CA TYR A 64 10.48 1.31 -12.76
C TYR A 64 9.80 1.93 -11.54
N THR A 65 8.97 2.94 -11.78
CA THR A 65 8.13 3.57 -10.77
C THR A 65 6.67 3.33 -11.15
N THR A 66 5.88 2.81 -10.22
CA THR A 66 4.44 2.56 -10.46
C THR A 66 3.70 3.89 -10.65
N PRO A 67 2.49 3.90 -11.22
CA PRO A 67 1.53 4.98 -11.01
C PRO A 67 1.27 5.22 -9.52
N ALA A 68 0.45 6.22 -9.19
CA ALA A 68 -0.10 6.37 -7.84
C ALA A 68 -0.80 5.08 -7.42
N THR A 69 -0.49 4.60 -6.21
CA THR A 69 -0.98 3.29 -5.74
C THR A 69 -2.27 3.42 -4.96
N THR A 70 -3.09 2.37 -5.00
CA THR A 70 -4.19 2.13 -4.06
C THR A 70 -3.94 0.82 -3.31
N TYR A 71 -4.51 0.68 -2.12
CA TYR A 71 -4.31 -0.55 -1.34
C TYR A 71 -5.00 -1.74 -2.02
N ASP A 72 -6.22 -1.55 -2.51
CA ASP A 72 -7.04 -2.64 -3.02
C ASP A 72 -6.56 -3.20 -4.36
N ASP A 73 -6.02 -2.33 -5.23
CA ASP A 73 -5.61 -2.74 -6.57
C ASP A 73 -4.14 -3.19 -6.65
N ASP A 74 -3.27 -2.66 -5.78
CA ASP A 74 -1.81 -2.79 -5.96
C ASP A 74 -1.12 -3.58 -4.84
N TYR A 75 -1.80 -3.80 -3.69
CA TYR A 75 -1.19 -4.51 -2.58
C TYR A 75 -0.87 -5.97 -2.94
N GLY A 76 0.39 -6.31 -2.86
CA GLY A 76 0.85 -7.67 -3.07
C GLY A 76 1.34 -7.98 -4.48
N ASP A 77 1.26 -7.05 -5.42
CA ASP A 77 1.79 -7.22 -6.77
C ASP A 77 3.29 -7.48 -6.78
N PHE A 78 3.74 -8.31 -7.73
CA PHE A 78 5.15 -8.59 -7.93
C PHE A 78 5.68 -7.95 -9.21
N TYR A 79 6.93 -7.51 -9.15
CA TYR A 79 7.65 -6.88 -10.24
C TYR A 79 8.98 -7.55 -10.45
N GLN A 80 9.34 -7.82 -11.72
CA GLN A 80 10.64 -8.33 -12.12
C GLN A 80 11.10 -7.62 -13.39
N CYS A 81 12.38 -7.75 -13.73
CA CYS A 81 12.96 -7.14 -14.91
C CYS A 81 13.65 -8.19 -15.79
N LYS A 82 13.33 -8.20 -17.08
CA LYS A 82 14.09 -8.92 -18.11
C LYS A 82 15.27 -8.08 -18.55
N LEU A 83 16.44 -8.69 -18.65
CA LEU A 83 17.68 -8.07 -19.13
C LEU A 83 18.14 -8.81 -20.38
N ASN A 84 18.37 -8.06 -21.44
CA ASN A 84 18.82 -8.61 -22.72
C ASN A 84 20.04 -7.86 -23.24
N ALA A 85 20.97 -8.57 -23.86
CA ALA A 85 22.10 -8.01 -24.59
C ALA A 85 22.37 -8.84 -25.85
N VAL A 86 22.78 -8.18 -26.91
CA VAL A 86 23.11 -8.90 -28.19
C VAL A 86 24.18 -9.96 -27.95
N GLY A 87 23.87 -11.20 -28.32
CA GLY A 87 24.76 -12.35 -28.14
C GLY A 87 24.78 -12.96 -26.73
N ALA A 88 23.85 -12.60 -25.88
CA ALA A 88 23.60 -13.21 -24.58
C ALA A 88 22.22 -13.88 -24.54
N SER A 89 22.05 -14.86 -23.67
CA SER A 89 20.72 -15.33 -23.27
C SER A 89 20.04 -14.27 -22.37
N GLU A 90 18.72 -14.17 -22.47
CA GLU A 90 17.91 -13.34 -21.55
C GLU A 90 18.14 -13.77 -20.10
N VAL A 91 18.21 -12.79 -19.21
CA VAL A 91 18.28 -13.01 -17.77
C VAL A 91 17.13 -12.24 -17.11
N ILE A 92 16.45 -12.88 -16.17
CA ILE A 92 15.36 -12.28 -15.39
C ILE A 92 15.88 -12.01 -13.99
N SER A 93 15.59 -10.83 -13.45
CA SER A 93 15.91 -10.48 -12.06
C SER A 93 15.10 -11.31 -11.08
N SER A 94 15.47 -11.28 -9.80
CA SER A 94 14.56 -11.67 -8.73
C SER A 94 13.29 -10.84 -8.79
N ALA A 95 12.18 -11.40 -8.34
CA ALA A 95 10.94 -10.66 -8.16
C ALA A 95 10.97 -9.84 -6.84
N ALA A 96 10.38 -8.66 -6.86
CA ALA A 96 10.16 -7.83 -5.70
C ALA A 96 8.67 -7.52 -5.55
N ARG A 97 8.20 -7.43 -4.31
CA ARG A 97 6.77 -7.24 -3.98
C ARG A 97 6.48 -5.80 -3.60
N LEU A 98 5.29 -5.34 -3.98
CA LEU A 98 4.72 -4.06 -3.59
C LEU A 98 3.81 -4.26 -2.37
N PHE A 99 4.14 -3.60 -1.25
CA PHE A 99 3.35 -3.60 -0.03
C PHE A 99 2.77 -2.21 0.19
N VAL A 100 1.65 -1.91 -0.45
CA VAL A 100 0.96 -0.63 -0.27
C VAL A 100 0.43 -0.54 1.15
N GLN A 101 0.66 0.59 1.81
CA GLN A 101 0.17 0.90 3.15
C GLN A 101 -0.89 2.00 3.07
N ARG A 102 -1.79 2.05 4.07
CA ARG A 102 -2.78 3.11 4.25
C ARG A 102 -2.61 3.75 5.62
N THR A 103 -2.92 5.03 5.73
CA THR A 103 -3.07 5.73 7.00
C THR A 103 -4.50 6.24 7.16
N ILE A 104 -4.97 6.32 8.40
CA ILE A 104 -6.27 6.91 8.72
C ILE A 104 -6.04 8.35 9.19
N ASN A 105 -6.78 9.28 8.59
CA ASN A 105 -6.79 10.68 8.96
C ASN A 105 -8.15 11.05 9.54
N ILE A 106 -8.20 11.48 10.81
CA ILE A 106 -9.42 12.01 11.39
C ILE A 106 -9.63 13.43 10.86
N THR A 107 -10.70 13.63 10.10
CA THR A 107 -11.04 14.91 9.47
C THR A 107 -11.97 15.77 10.33
N SER A 108 -12.71 15.14 11.27
CA SER A 108 -13.52 15.83 12.27
C SER A 108 -13.48 15.08 13.59
N GLN A 109 -13.11 15.76 14.64
CA GLN A 109 -13.10 15.24 16.01
C GLN A 109 -14.46 15.42 16.69
N PRO A 110 -14.85 14.53 17.62
CA PRO A 110 -15.98 14.76 18.49
C PRO A 110 -15.80 16.05 19.29
N THR A 111 -16.89 16.77 19.50
CA THR A 111 -16.92 18.02 20.29
C THR A 111 -17.66 17.82 21.61
N ASN A 112 -17.37 18.67 22.58
CA ASN A 112 -18.10 18.68 23.87
C ASN A 112 -19.57 19.02 23.65
N ILE A 113 -20.44 18.22 24.25
CA ILE A 113 -21.91 18.43 24.20
C ILE A 113 -22.44 18.43 25.61
N THR A 114 -23.39 19.33 25.87
CA THR A 114 -24.16 19.36 27.12
C THR A 114 -25.52 18.70 26.89
N GLY A 115 -25.82 17.67 27.68
CA GLY A 115 -27.13 16.99 27.66
C GLY A 115 -28.01 17.43 28.83
N ALA A 116 -29.31 17.33 28.64
CA ALA A 116 -30.29 17.48 29.73
C ALA A 116 -30.57 16.11 30.38
N VAL A 117 -30.87 16.10 31.68
CA VAL A 117 -31.33 14.90 32.38
C VAL A 117 -32.59 14.36 31.69
N GLY A 118 -32.62 13.06 31.40
CA GLY A 118 -33.71 12.42 30.67
C GLY A 118 -33.58 12.53 29.13
N GLY A 119 -32.56 13.21 28.61
CA GLY A 119 -32.25 13.29 27.17
C GLY A 119 -31.14 12.38 26.74
N THR A 120 -30.83 12.40 25.46
CA THR A 120 -29.67 11.72 24.84
C THR A 120 -28.78 12.75 24.16
N VAL A 121 -27.52 12.47 23.95
CA VAL A 121 -26.61 13.30 23.15
C VAL A 121 -25.91 12.42 22.11
N SER A 122 -25.53 13.02 20.97
CA SER A 122 -24.85 12.32 19.90
C SER A 122 -23.47 12.92 19.64
N PHE A 123 -22.46 12.06 19.57
CA PHE A 123 -21.09 12.39 19.19
C PHE A 123 -20.83 11.90 17.78
N GLY A 124 -20.09 12.67 16.99
CA GLY A 124 -19.70 12.30 15.64
C GLY A 124 -18.19 12.41 15.44
N VAL A 125 -17.66 11.54 14.63
CA VAL A 125 -16.28 11.56 14.13
C VAL A 125 -16.32 11.39 12.62
N ALA A 126 -15.41 12.03 11.91
CA ALA A 126 -15.21 11.76 10.49
C ALA A 126 -13.74 11.41 10.24
N ALA A 127 -13.49 10.43 9.40
CA ALA A 127 -12.16 10.01 9.03
C ALA A 127 -12.10 9.61 7.55
N THR A 128 -10.91 9.70 6.96
CA THR A 128 -10.60 9.23 5.61
C THR A 128 -9.32 8.39 5.66
N THR A 129 -9.15 7.49 4.70
CA THR A 129 -7.87 6.85 4.44
C THR A 129 -7.00 7.73 3.53
N SER A 130 -5.69 7.46 3.47
CA SER A 130 -4.75 8.21 2.62
C SER A 130 -5.03 8.05 1.12
N ASP A 131 -5.71 6.97 0.71
CA ASP A 131 -6.15 6.69 -0.67
C ASP A 131 -7.62 7.05 -0.93
N ASN A 132 -8.29 7.72 0.06
CA ASN A 132 -9.69 8.13 0.02
C ASN A 132 -10.71 6.97 -0.07
N ASP A 133 -10.32 5.77 0.28
CA ASP A 133 -11.24 4.65 0.40
C ASP A 133 -11.84 4.60 1.82
N ALA A 134 -13.04 5.13 1.97
CA ALA A 134 -13.74 5.18 3.26
C ALA A 134 -14.42 3.86 3.64
N GLY A 135 -14.50 2.88 2.72
CA GLY A 135 -15.22 1.62 2.93
C GLY A 135 -14.61 0.74 4.02
N ASP A 136 -13.31 0.86 4.26
CA ASP A 136 -12.55 0.01 5.18
C ASP A 136 -12.37 0.61 6.58
N ILE A 137 -12.92 1.79 6.86
CA ILE A 137 -12.79 2.41 8.18
C ILE A 137 -13.82 1.80 9.13
N THR A 138 -13.32 1.20 10.19
CA THR A 138 -14.16 0.73 11.30
C THR A 138 -14.03 1.67 12.50
N PHE A 139 -15.09 1.77 13.28
CA PHE A 139 -15.15 2.63 14.45
C PHE A 139 -15.44 1.81 15.70
N GLN A 140 -14.96 2.29 16.85
CA GLN A 140 -15.34 1.79 18.16
C GLN A 140 -15.33 2.97 19.13
N TRP A 141 -16.51 3.29 19.66
CA TRP A 141 -16.64 4.31 20.70
C TRP A 141 -16.31 3.73 22.07
N GLN A 142 -15.65 4.55 22.87
CA GLN A 142 -15.27 4.20 24.23
C GLN A 142 -15.73 5.27 25.21
N VAL A 143 -16.05 4.88 26.42
CA VAL A 143 -16.42 5.76 27.53
C VAL A 143 -15.40 5.66 28.65
N SER A 144 -15.09 6.78 29.26
CA SER A 144 -14.30 6.86 30.50
C SER A 144 -15.18 7.41 31.65
N ILE A 145 -15.24 6.68 32.72
CA ILE A 145 -15.87 7.10 33.99
C ILE A 145 -14.80 7.53 35.01
N THR A 146 -13.54 7.53 34.63
CA THR A 146 -12.38 7.82 35.48
C THR A 146 -11.64 9.09 35.05
N ASN A 147 -12.38 10.06 34.47
CA ASN A 147 -11.83 11.30 33.93
C ASN A 147 -10.66 11.11 32.96
N GLY A 148 -10.80 10.12 32.04
CA GLY A 148 -9.80 9.83 31.00
C GLY A 148 -8.66 8.90 31.41
N SER A 149 -8.63 8.41 32.68
CA SER A 149 -7.57 7.52 33.14
C SER A 149 -7.70 6.08 32.63
N SER A 150 -8.91 5.63 32.30
CA SER A 150 -9.21 4.34 31.68
C SER A 150 -10.41 4.46 30.75
N TRP A 151 -10.46 3.61 29.73
CA TRP A 151 -11.49 3.60 28.72
C TRP A 151 -12.04 2.18 28.55
N SER A 152 -13.34 2.09 28.28
CA SER A 152 -14.03 0.83 27.97
C SER A 152 -14.96 1.05 26.78
N ASP A 153 -15.15 0.02 25.98
CA ASP A 153 -16.09 0.06 24.88
C ASP A 153 -17.50 0.37 25.41
N VAL A 154 -18.24 1.20 24.66
CA VAL A 154 -19.62 1.51 25.04
C VAL A 154 -20.49 0.25 24.90
N SER A 155 -21.26 -0.06 25.94
CA SER A 155 -22.17 -1.23 25.98
C SER A 155 -23.65 -0.82 25.85
N GLU A 156 -23.95 0.46 26.00
CA GLU A 156 -25.29 1.04 25.94
C GLU A 156 -25.35 2.16 24.91
N GLY A 157 -26.53 2.67 24.62
CA GLY A 157 -26.76 3.66 23.57
C GLY A 157 -26.84 3.00 22.18
N THR A 158 -26.64 3.81 21.14
CA THR A 158 -26.69 3.34 19.74
C THR A 158 -25.53 3.86 18.94
N GLY A 159 -25.08 3.07 17.96
CA GLY A 159 -23.98 3.48 17.06
C GLY A 159 -22.57 3.32 17.64
N GLY A 160 -22.38 2.45 18.64
CA GLY A 160 -21.08 2.22 19.29
C GLY A 160 -19.95 1.83 18.33
N THR A 161 -20.27 1.27 17.17
CA THR A 161 -19.33 0.85 16.10
C THR A 161 -19.50 1.63 14.80
N THR A 162 -20.16 2.80 14.84
CA THR A 162 -20.36 3.64 13.65
C THR A 162 -19.74 5.02 13.84
N ALA A 163 -19.72 5.84 12.79
CA ALA A 163 -19.19 7.21 12.84
C ALA A 163 -19.94 8.13 13.79
N THR A 164 -21.16 7.75 14.21
CA THR A 164 -21.96 8.52 15.17
C THR A 164 -22.41 7.61 16.32
N TYR A 165 -22.18 8.06 17.54
CA TYR A 165 -22.64 7.39 18.75
C TYR A 165 -23.66 8.29 19.49
N THR A 166 -24.77 7.70 19.88
CA THR A 166 -25.79 8.34 20.71
C THR A 166 -25.84 7.66 22.07
N THR A 167 -25.72 8.44 23.14
CA THR A 167 -25.75 7.93 24.53
C THR A 167 -27.09 7.29 24.86
N PRO A 168 -27.15 6.40 25.86
CA PRO A 168 -28.40 6.09 26.52
C PRO A 168 -28.98 7.38 27.15
N THR A 169 -30.18 7.28 27.71
CA THR A 169 -30.81 8.38 28.47
C THR A 169 -29.91 8.78 29.63
N LEU A 170 -29.63 10.07 29.75
CA LEU A 170 -28.76 10.68 30.76
C LEU A 170 -29.45 10.80 32.13
#